data_41413e936d7464740f7b25ba481440e1
#
_entry.id   41413e936d7464740f7b25ba481440e1
#
_cell.length_a   1.000
_cell.length_b   1.000
_cell.length_c   1.000
_cell.angle_alpha   90.00
_cell.angle_beta   90.00
_cell.angle_gamma   90.00
#
_symmetry.space_group_name_H-M   'P 1'
#
loop_
_entity.id
_entity.type
_entity.pdbx_description
1 polymer ?
#
loop_
_entity_poly.entity_id
_entity_poly.type
_entity_poly.pdbx_seq_one_letter_code
_entity_poly.pdbx_strand_id
1 'polypeptide(L)'
;MTTGRYDAIVLGAGMPGSASAAQLALRGLRVALVDRKAPGDETSFGNAGYIDTAAFLPTTMPRDLPTLLARLRGDTPHVHVQFTMLPFLLGWFRQYWRESTPERILAAAARLAPLAAHAVDEHKALAAAADAGHLIRANGLLRVYRTRAGFDGAASDRDLLRRYGIEVRELDAAAIAELEPCLLPVLANATYLPRSHRTIDPGSLTKAYAGLVARNGGALV
;
A
#
# COMPACT_ATOMS: atom_id res chain seq x y z
N MET A 1 -0.04 27.07 -27.39
CA MET A 1 -1.07 26.06 -26.96
C MET A 1 -1.20 25.05 -28.09
N THR A 2 -0.68 23.87 -27.90
CA THR A 2 -0.81 22.78 -28.89
C THR A 2 -2.25 22.26 -28.87
N THR A 3 -3.02 22.56 -29.90
CA THR A 3 -4.37 22.01 -30.14
C THR A 3 -4.30 20.52 -30.49
N GLY A 4 -3.58 19.76 -29.70
CA GLY A 4 -3.37 18.36 -29.95
C GLY A 4 -4.45 17.53 -29.26
N ARG A 5 -5.09 16.65 -30.01
CA ARG A 5 -6.01 15.62 -29.49
C ARG A 5 -5.21 14.64 -28.65
N TYR A 6 -5.67 14.33 -27.43
CA TYR A 6 -5.13 13.28 -26.57
C TYR A 6 -5.94 12.00 -26.74
N ASP A 7 -5.27 10.86 -26.63
CA ASP A 7 -5.89 9.54 -26.67
C ASP A 7 -6.47 9.18 -25.30
N ALA A 8 -5.85 9.71 -24.22
CA ALA A 8 -6.31 9.51 -22.86
C ALA A 8 -6.05 10.75 -21.99
N ILE A 9 -6.95 10.96 -21.03
CA ILE A 9 -6.79 11.96 -19.97
C ILE A 9 -6.80 11.21 -18.64
N VAL A 10 -5.76 11.41 -17.84
CA VAL A 10 -5.63 10.86 -16.49
C VAL A 10 -5.79 11.99 -15.48
N LEU A 11 -6.77 11.88 -14.60
CA LEU A 11 -7.06 12.86 -13.56
C LEU A 11 -6.41 12.45 -12.25
N GLY A 12 -5.52 13.29 -11.73
CA GLY A 12 -4.74 13.07 -10.52
C GLY A 12 -3.31 12.61 -10.82
N ALA A 13 -2.31 13.41 -10.44
CA ALA A 13 -0.89 13.13 -10.61
C ALA A 13 -0.23 12.57 -9.33
N GLY A 14 -0.98 11.87 -8.50
CA GLY A 14 -0.44 11.01 -7.45
C GLY A 14 0.18 9.73 -8.04
N MET A 15 0.70 8.84 -7.18
CA MET A 15 1.37 7.60 -7.62
C MET A 15 0.52 6.76 -8.61
N PRO A 16 -0.77 6.46 -8.35
CA PRO A 16 -1.57 5.67 -9.29
C PRO A 16 -1.76 6.36 -10.65
N GLY A 17 -2.06 7.66 -10.65
CA GLY A 17 -2.29 8.40 -11.89
C GLY A 17 -1.01 8.56 -12.70
N SER A 18 0.10 8.93 -12.06
CA SER A 18 1.41 9.06 -12.71
C SER A 18 1.88 7.72 -13.29
N ALA A 19 1.73 6.61 -12.55
CA ALA A 19 2.07 5.29 -13.05
C ALA A 19 1.18 4.86 -14.23
N SER A 20 -0.14 5.06 -14.14
CA SER A 20 -1.08 4.74 -15.23
C SER A 20 -0.80 5.57 -16.48
N ALA A 21 -0.60 6.88 -16.32
CA ALA A 21 -0.30 7.77 -17.43
C ALA A 21 1.03 7.42 -18.12
N ALA A 22 2.07 7.09 -17.30
CA ALA A 22 3.36 6.65 -17.82
C ALA A 22 3.24 5.34 -18.61
N GLN A 23 2.50 4.36 -18.11
CA GLN A 23 2.26 3.09 -18.81
C GLN A 23 1.52 3.28 -20.14
N LEU A 24 0.55 4.18 -20.20
CA LEU A 24 -0.14 4.53 -21.45
C LEU A 24 0.80 5.23 -22.42
N ALA A 25 1.59 6.19 -21.94
CA ALA A 25 2.56 6.93 -22.76
C ALA A 25 3.66 6.00 -23.34
N LEU A 26 4.18 5.07 -22.53
CA LEU A 26 5.15 4.05 -22.97
C LEU A 26 4.58 3.11 -24.04
N ARG A 27 3.25 2.96 -24.13
CA ARG A 27 2.56 2.22 -25.20
C ARG A 27 2.25 3.08 -26.44
N GLY A 28 2.78 4.30 -26.50
CA GLY A 28 2.65 5.21 -27.65
C GLY A 28 1.38 6.06 -27.66
N LEU A 29 0.59 6.06 -26.59
CA LEU A 29 -0.60 6.92 -26.49
C LEU A 29 -0.21 8.35 -26.10
N ARG A 30 -0.88 9.33 -26.70
CA ARG A 30 -0.76 10.73 -26.29
C ARG A 30 -1.63 10.96 -25.04
N VAL A 31 -1.00 11.18 -23.89
CA VAL A 31 -1.68 11.28 -22.61
C VAL A 31 -1.61 12.69 -22.07
N ALA A 32 -2.72 13.22 -21.55
CA ALA A 32 -2.72 14.37 -20.66
C ALA A 32 -2.86 13.89 -19.21
N LEU A 33 -1.87 14.17 -18.38
CA LEU A 33 -1.93 13.96 -16.92
C LEU A 33 -2.27 15.29 -16.27
N VAL A 34 -3.43 15.33 -15.62
CA VAL A 34 -4.03 16.57 -15.09
C VAL A 34 -4.11 16.51 -13.57
N ASP A 35 -3.58 17.53 -12.90
CA ASP A 35 -3.72 17.71 -11.45
C ASP A 35 -3.70 19.21 -11.11
N ARG A 36 -4.31 19.56 -9.99
CA ARG A 36 -4.28 20.91 -9.43
C ARG A 36 -2.92 21.32 -8.85
N LYS A 37 -2.03 20.35 -8.56
CA LYS A 37 -0.68 20.54 -8.03
C LYS A 37 0.33 19.77 -8.86
N ALA A 38 1.61 20.04 -8.61
CA ALA A 38 2.67 19.28 -9.23
C ALA A 38 2.61 17.79 -8.86
N PRO A 39 3.03 16.89 -9.77
CA PRO A 39 3.00 15.45 -9.51
C PRO A 39 3.66 15.08 -8.19
N GLY A 40 2.98 14.27 -7.39
CA GLY A 40 3.50 13.75 -6.14
C GLY A 40 3.49 14.71 -4.94
N ASP A 41 3.00 15.93 -5.07
CA ASP A 41 3.04 16.95 -4.00
C ASP A 41 1.89 16.83 -2.98
N GLU A 42 0.98 15.86 -3.14
CA GLU A 42 -0.10 15.59 -2.19
C GLU A 42 0.17 14.31 -1.38
N THR A 43 -0.79 13.38 -1.31
CA THR A 43 -0.69 12.13 -0.53
C THR A 43 0.50 11.23 -0.92
N SER A 44 1.01 11.36 -2.14
CA SER A 44 2.21 10.64 -2.58
C SER A 44 3.51 11.23 -2.03
N PHE A 45 3.47 12.41 -1.43
CA PHE A 45 4.62 13.01 -0.74
C PHE A 45 4.72 12.48 0.69
N GLY A 46 5.89 11.97 1.07
CA GLY A 46 6.20 11.62 2.46
C GLY A 46 5.40 10.45 3.05
N ASN A 47 4.73 9.62 2.24
CA ASN A 47 4.12 8.39 2.72
C ASN A 47 5.20 7.33 3.04
N ALA A 48 4.79 6.17 3.59
CA ALA A 48 5.73 5.11 4.00
C ALA A 48 6.47 4.45 2.81
N GLY A 49 6.04 4.67 1.58
CA GLY A 49 6.71 4.21 0.37
C GLY A 49 6.74 2.70 0.17
N TYR A 50 5.88 1.94 0.85
CA TYR A 50 5.86 0.48 0.69
C TYR A 50 5.39 0.06 -0.70
N ILE A 51 6.12 -0.90 -1.27
CA ILE A 51 5.78 -1.62 -2.49
C ILE A 51 5.66 -3.08 -2.07
N ASP A 52 4.43 -3.52 -1.82
CA ASP A 52 4.17 -4.79 -1.13
C ASP A 52 3.30 -5.73 -1.96
N THR A 53 3.80 -6.92 -2.19
CA THR A 53 3.06 -8.02 -2.84
C THR A 53 1.99 -8.63 -1.92
N ALA A 54 2.02 -8.33 -0.62
CA ALA A 54 1.06 -8.79 0.38
C ALA A 54 -0.10 -7.81 0.62
N ALA A 55 -0.18 -6.70 -0.13
CA ALA A 55 -1.19 -5.64 0.05
C ALA A 55 -2.61 -6.03 -0.44
N PHE A 56 -2.88 -7.30 -0.69
CA PHE A 56 -4.19 -7.81 -1.10
C PHE A 56 -5.11 -8.20 0.06
N LEU A 57 -4.61 -8.21 1.29
CA LEU A 57 -5.44 -8.47 2.47
C LEU A 57 -6.21 -7.20 2.85
N PRO A 58 -7.55 -7.20 2.75
CA PRO A 58 -8.33 -6.05 3.16
C PRO A 58 -8.29 -5.88 4.69
N THR A 59 -8.20 -4.64 5.15
CA THR A 59 -8.43 -4.32 6.56
C THR A 59 -9.87 -4.63 6.91
N THR A 60 -10.10 -5.28 8.03
CA THR A 60 -11.43 -5.76 8.41
C THR A 60 -11.93 -5.15 9.72
N MET A 61 -13.25 -5.10 9.86
CA MET A 61 -13.88 -4.74 11.12
C MET A 61 -13.90 -5.96 12.05
N PRO A 62 -13.41 -5.83 13.30
CA PRO A 62 -13.51 -6.94 14.26
C PRO A 62 -14.97 -7.34 14.45
N ARG A 63 -15.20 -8.64 14.53
CA ARG A 63 -16.54 -9.18 14.74
C ARG A 63 -16.76 -9.67 16.18
N ASP A 64 -15.71 -9.70 16.97
CA ASP A 64 -15.79 -10.00 18.39
C ASP A 64 -16.12 -8.75 19.21
N LEU A 65 -17.02 -8.91 20.14
CA LEU A 65 -17.52 -7.81 20.98
C LEU A 65 -16.44 -7.14 21.86
N PRO A 66 -15.49 -7.91 22.47
CA PRO A 66 -14.43 -7.29 23.27
C PRO A 66 -13.56 -6.33 22.47
N THR A 67 -13.09 -6.74 21.28
CA THR A 67 -12.26 -5.88 20.41
C THR A 67 -13.04 -4.66 19.90
N LEU A 68 -14.33 -4.84 19.59
CA LEU A 68 -15.18 -3.73 19.17
C LEU A 68 -15.35 -2.70 20.29
N LEU A 69 -15.61 -3.15 21.51
CA LEU A 69 -15.73 -2.28 22.69
C LEU A 69 -14.41 -1.58 23.01
N ALA A 70 -13.27 -2.27 22.93
CA ALA A 70 -11.96 -1.65 23.11
C ALA A 70 -11.70 -0.52 22.08
N ARG A 71 -12.09 -0.72 20.81
CA ARG A 71 -12.00 0.33 19.79
C ARG A 71 -12.90 1.53 20.08
N LEU A 72 -14.14 1.29 20.51
CA LEU A 72 -15.07 2.35 20.88
C LEU A 72 -14.61 3.16 22.10
N ARG A 73 -13.92 2.52 23.04
CA ARG A 73 -13.32 3.18 24.22
C ARG A 73 -12.05 3.95 23.90
N GLY A 74 -11.48 3.78 22.71
CA GLY A 74 -10.19 4.38 22.35
C GLY A 74 -8.98 3.64 22.93
N ASP A 75 -9.19 2.41 23.44
CA ASP A 75 -8.12 1.57 23.99
C ASP A 75 -7.18 0.99 22.90
N THR A 76 -7.45 1.29 21.63
CA THR A 76 -6.62 0.85 20.51
C THR A 76 -5.90 2.05 19.89
N PRO A 77 -4.56 2.02 19.80
CA PRO A 77 -3.78 3.18 19.34
C PRO A 77 -3.98 3.55 17.87
N HIS A 78 -4.66 2.70 17.10
CA HIS A 78 -4.79 2.84 15.65
C HIS A 78 -6.16 3.32 15.18
N VAL A 79 -7.15 3.43 16.08
CA VAL A 79 -8.52 3.80 15.70
C VAL A 79 -9.06 4.83 16.67
N HIS A 80 -9.31 6.03 16.17
CA HIS A 80 -10.02 7.09 16.92
C HIS A 80 -11.42 7.24 16.35
N VAL A 81 -12.42 7.03 17.18
CA VAL A 81 -13.83 7.19 16.80
C VAL A 81 -14.28 8.62 17.11
N GLN A 82 -14.59 9.39 16.08
CA GLN A 82 -15.24 10.69 16.25
C GLN A 82 -16.75 10.47 16.37
N PHE A 83 -17.27 10.49 17.58
CA PHE A 83 -18.68 10.20 17.87
C PHE A 83 -19.65 11.14 17.15
N THR A 84 -19.24 12.38 16.90
CA THR A 84 -20.04 13.37 16.14
C THR A 84 -20.26 12.97 14.69
N MET A 85 -19.38 12.15 14.12
CA MET A 85 -19.51 11.65 12.73
C MET A 85 -20.28 10.34 12.63
N LEU A 86 -20.56 9.66 13.74
CA LEU A 86 -21.25 8.36 13.74
C LEU A 86 -22.57 8.34 12.96
N PRO A 87 -23.49 9.32 13.11
CA PRO A 87 -24.75 9.32 12.37
C PRO A 87 -24.55 9.32 10.85
N PHE A 88 -23.54 10.04 10.37
CA PHE A 88 -23.20 10.14 8.94
C PHE A 88 -22.51 8.89 8.41
N LEU A 89 -21.86 8.12 9.28
CA LEU A 89 -21.08 6.94 8.93
C LEU A 89 -21.84 5.62 9.13
N LEU A 90 -23.06 5.63 9.66
CA LEU A 90 -23.83 4.41 9.94
C LEU A 90 -24.00 3.50 8.72
N GLY A 91 -24.32 4.08 7.56
CA GLY A 91 -24.46 3.34 6.29
C GLY A 91 -23.15 2.67 5.89
N TRP A 92 -22.03 3.41 5.99
CA TRP A 92 -20.69 2.90 5.71
C TRP A 92 -20.29 1.81 6.70
N PHE A 93 -20.49 1.99 8.01
CA PHE A 93 -20.20 0.99 9.04
C PHE A 93 -21.00 -0.29 8.82
N ARG A 94 -22.28 -0.20 8.48
CA ARG A 94 -23.11 -1.37 8.16
C ARG A 94 -22.54 -2.14 6.96
N GLN A 95 -22.14 -1.45 5.91
CA GLN A 95 -21.53 -2.08 4.74
C GLN A 95 -20.19 -2.69 5.08
N TYR A 96 -19.33 -1.96 5.78
CA TYR A 96 -18.02 -2.46 6.22
C TYR A 96 -18.14 -3.72 7.09
N TRP A 97 -19.09 -3.72 8.03
CA TRP A 97 -19.40 -4.92 8.81
C TRP A 97 -19.82 -6.10 7.95
N ARG A 98 -20.69 -5.87 6.95
CA ARG A 98 -21.12 -6.91 6.01
C ARG A 98 -19.97 -7.48 5.19
N GLU A 99 -19.06 -6.61 4.72
CA GLU A 99 -17.90 -7.01 3.92
C GLU A 99 -16.77 -7.64 4.75
N SER A 100 -16.81 -7.54 6.08
CA SER A 100 -15.79 -8.10 6.98
C SER A 100 -16.07 -9.55 7.40
N THR A 101 -16.80 -10.34 6.60
CA THR A 101 -16.95 -11.77 6.85
C THR A 101 -15.76 -12.58 6.28
N PRO A 102 -15.37 -13.71 6.87
CA PRO A 102 -14.27 -14.53 6.37
C PRO A 102 -14.40 -14.88 4.88
N GLU A 103 -15.60 -15.23 4.43
CA GLU A 103 -15.87 -15.61 3.03
C GLU A 103 -15.64 -14.43 2.09
N ARG A 104 -16.08 -13.21 2.48
CA ARG A 104 -15.91 -12.01 1.68
C ARG A 104 -14.46 -11.54 1.65
N ILE A 105 -13.74 -11.68 2.77
CA ILE A 105 -12.31 -11.42 2.86
C ILE A 105 -11.55 -12.32 1.90
N LEU A 106 -11.83 -13.64 1.91
CA LEU A 106 -11.21 -14.59 1.00
C LEU A 106 -11.54 -14.30 -0.46
N ALA A 107 -12.79 -13.94 -0.76
CA ALA A 107 -13.20 -13.56 -2.11
C ALA A 107 -12.51 -12.27 -2.59
N ALA A 108 -12.34 -11.27 -1.72
CA ALA A 108 -11.61 -10.05 -2.03
C ALA A 108 -10.12 -10.34 -2.23
N ALA A 109 -9.50 -11.12 -1.35
CA ALA A 109 -8.11 -11.53 -1.47
C ALA A 109 -7.85 -12.27 -2.79
N ALA A 110 -8.71 -13.19 -3.19
CA ALA A 110 -8.59 -13.93 -4.45
C ALA A 110 -8.60 -13.01 -5.69
N ARG A 111 -9.34 -11.89 -5.64
CA ARG A 111 -9.41 -10.91 -6.73
C ARG A 111 -8.21 -9.96 -6.74
N LEU A 112 -7.70 -9.60 -5.57
CA LEU A 112 -6.63 -8.61 -5.41
C LEU A 112 -5.23 -9.22 -5.50
N ALA A 113 -5.05 -10.48 -5.06
CA ALA A 113 -3.75 -11.13 -5.02
C ALA A 113 -3.04 -11.17 -6.39
N PRO A 114 -3.71 -11.46 -7.53
CA PRO A 114 -3.05 -11.43 -8.84
C PRO A 114 -2.50 -10.05 -9.20
N LEU A 115 -3.18 -8.97 -8.79
CA LEU A 115 -2.71 -7.60 -9.03
C LEU A 115 -1.52 -7.27 -8.13
N ALA A 116 -1.62 -7.60 -6.84
CA ALA A 116 -0.56 -7.33 -5.86
C ALA A 116 0.73 -8.12 -6.16
N ALA A 117 0.61 -9.33 -6.70
CA ALA A 117 1.75 -10.18 -7.04
C ALA A 117 2.75 -9.50 -7.99
N HIS A 118 2.28 -8.63 -8.89
CA HIS A 118 3.11 -7.92 -9.86
C HIS A 118 3.62 -6.56 -9.38
N ALA A 119 3.18 -6.07 -8.21
CA ALA A 119 3.44 -4.70 -7.76
C ALA A 119 4.94 -4.36 -7.73
N VAL A 120 5.79 -5.24 -7.21
CA VAL A 120 7.24 -5.00 -7.12
C VAL A 120 7.89 -4.95 -8.51
N ASP A 121 7.59 -5.91 -9.36
CA ASP A 121 8.22 -6.02 -10.68
C ASP A 121 7.79 -4.88 -11.61
N GLU A 122 6.51 -4.51 -11.58
CA GLU A 122 5.99 -3.36 -12.34
C GLU A 122 6.58 -2.02 -11.85
N HIS A 123 6.71 -1.83 -10.54
CA HIS A 123 7.38 -0.64 -10.02
C HIS A 123 8.86 -0.59 -10.39
N LYS A 124 9.57 -1.71 -10.35
CA LYS A 124 10.98 -1.78 -10.77
C LYS A 124 11.15 -1.47 -12.25
N ALA A 125 10.30 -2.05 -13.10
CA ALA A 125 10.34 -1.80 -14.56
C ALA A 125 10.05 -0.33 -14.87
N LEU A 126 9.02 0.25 -14.25
CA LEU A 126 8.65 1.64 -14.47
C LEU A 126 9.70 2.61 -13.92
N ALA A 127 10.28 2.30 -12.75
CA ALA A 127 11.36 3.09 -12.17
C ALA A 127 12.63 3.03 -13.03
N ALA A 128 12.96 1.89 -13.60
CA ALA A 128 14.09 1.76 -14.53
C ALA A 128 13.86 2.62 -15.80
N ALA A 129 12.67 2.56 -16.38
CA ALA A 129 12.31 3.41 -17.52
C ALA A 129 12.36 4.90 -17.21
N ALA A 130 12.13 5.27 -15.94
CA ALA A 130 12.15 6.64 -15.44
C ALA A 130 13.52 7.11 -14.93
N ASP A 131 14.58 6.29 -15.03
CA ASP A 131 15.91 6.53 -14.43
C ASP A 131 15.88 6.69 -12.88
N ALA A 132 14.82 6.17 -12.24
CA ALA A 132 14.53 6.31 -10.82
C ALA A 132 14.71 4.98 -10.03
N GLY A 133 15.34 3.96 -10.62
CA GLY A 133 15.58 2.67 -9.97
C GLY A 133 16.37 2.77 -8.66
N HIS A 134 17.21 3.79 -8.54
CA HIS A 134 17.97 4.10 -7.34
C HIS A 134 17.09 4.51 -6.14
N LEU A 135 15.83 4.86 -6.36
CA LEU A 135 14.87 5.19 -5.30
C LEU A 135 14.22 3.93 -4.68
N ILE A 136 14.30 2.77 -5.32
CA ILE A 136 13.69 1.54 -4.82
C ILE A 136 14.73 0.72 -4.05
N ARG A 137 14.34 0.19 -2.89
CA ARG A 137 15.16 -0.65 -2.02
C ARG A 137 14.45 -1.97 -1.72
N ALA A 138 15.20 -3.07 -1.79
CA ALA A 138 14.75 -4.42 -1.50
C ALA A 138 15.14 -4.79 -0.06
N ASN A 139 14.48 -4.20 0.92
CA ASN A 139 14.79 -4.41 2.35
C ASN A 139 13.68 -5.13 3.13
N GLY A 140 12.66 -5.63 2.45
CA GLY A 140 11.56 -6.34 3.06
C GLY A 140 10.60 -5.45 3.85
N LEU A 141 9.62 -6.09 4.48
CA LEU A 141 8.65 -5.46 5.38
C LEU A 141 8.61 -6.22 6.70
N LEU A 142 8.84 -5.52 7.81
CA LEU A 142 8.79 -6.06 9.15
C LEU A 142 7.52 -5.59 9.85
N ARG A 143 6.64 -6.53 10.22
CA ARG A 143 5.46 -6.30 11.06
C ARG A 143 5.76 -6.78 12.47
N VAL A 144 5.91 -5.86 13.41
CA VAL A 144 6.36 -6.16 14.77
C VAL A 144 5.19 -6.23 15.77
N TYR A 145 5.33 -7.09 16.77
CA TYR A 145 4.34 -7.31 17.81
C TYR A 145 4.98 -7.18 19.19
N ARG A 146 4.36 -6.40 20.08
CA ARG A 146 4.85 -6.22 21.44
C ARG A 146 4.58 -7.42 22.33
N THR A 147 3.58 -8.25 21.99
CA THR A 147 3.17 -9.40 22.80
C THR A 147 3.03 -10.64 21.95
N ARG A 148 3.29 -11.80 22.54
CA ARG A 148 3.06 -13.09 21.92
C ARG A 148 1.60 -13.28 21.49
N ALA A 149 0.65 -12.85 22.32
CA ALA A 149 -0.78 -12.93 22.02
C ALA A 149 -1.16 -12.12 20.76
N GLY A 150 -0.58 -10.90 20.58
CA GLY A 150 -0.77 -10.12 19.38
C GLY A 150 -0.20 -10.79 18.12
N PHE A 151 0.94 -11.44 18.25
CA PHE A 151 1.54 -12.22 17.18
C PHE A 151 0.68 -13.45 16.81
N ASP A 152 0.23 -14.21 17.81
CA ASP A 152 -0.61 -15.40 17.60
C ASP A 152 -1.96 -15.01 16.99
N GLY A 153 -2.54 -13.88 17.40
CA GLY A 153 -3.77 -13.34 16.81
C GLY A 153 -3.68 -13.02 15.32
N ALA A 154 -2.48 -12.81 14.79
CA ALA A 154 -2.25 -12.58 13.36
C ALA A 154 -1.88 -13.87 12.58
N ALA A 155 -2.06 -15.06 13.17
CA ALA A 155 -1.69 -16.32 12.53
C ALA A 155 -2.47 -16.57 11.24
N SER A 156 -3.79 -16.32 11.25
CA SER A 156 -4.65 -16.45 10.07
C SER A 156 -4.18 -15.62 8.88
N ASP A 157 -3.70 -14.40 9.13
CA ASP A 157 -3.18 -13.53 8.08
C ASP A 157 -1.88 -14.11 7.49
N ARG A 158 -0.97 -14.59 8.34
CA ARG A 158 0.27 -15.24 7.89
C ARG A 158 -0.01 -16.49 7.05
N ASP A 159 -0.97 -17.33 7.47
CA ASP A 159 -1.36 -18.52 6.74
C ASP A 159 -1.99 -18.19 5.40
N LEU A 160 -2.79 -17.13 5.35
CA LEU A 160 -3.38 -16.65 4.11
C LEU A 160 -2.30 -16.13 3.15
N LEU A 161 -1.34 -15.36 3.64
CA LEU A 161 -0.20 -14.91 2.83
C LEU A 161 0.57 -16.10 2.23
N ARG A 162 0.87 -17.13 3.03
CA ARG A 162 1.54 -18.35 2.57
C ARG A 162 0.75 -19.11 1.50
N ARG A 163 -0.57 -19.18 1.63
CA ARG A 163 -1.47 -19.80 0.63
C ARG A 163 -1.38 -19.13 -0.74
N TYR A 164 -1.11 -17.81 -0.75
CA TYR A 164 -0.92 -17.04 -1.98
C TYR A 164 0.55 -16.97 -2.43
N GLY A 165 1.42 -17.83 -1.88
CA GLY A 165 2.83 -17.94 -2.29
C GLY A 165 3.72 -16.82 -1.77
N ILE A 166 3.25 -16.01 -0.83
CA ILE A 166 4.09 -14.97 -0.19
C ILE A 166 5.03 -15.63 0.80
N GLU A 167 6.33 -15.34 0.67
CA GLU A 167 7.32 -15.77 1.65
C GLU A 167 7.12 -15.03 2.97
N VAL A 168 6.85 -15.79 4.03
CA VAL A 168 6.61 -15.27 5.38
C VAL A 168 7.58 -15.92 6.33
N ARG A 169 8.45 -15.11 6.95
CA ARG A 169 9.36 -15.54 8.03
C ARG A 169 8.83 -15.01 9.36
N GLU A 170 8.86 -15.87 10.38
CA GLU A 170 8.51 -15.52 11.75
C GLU A 170 9.81 -15.30 12.52
N LEU A 171 9.94 -14.15 13.15
CA LEU A 171 11.12 -13.75 13.89
C LEU A 171 10.80 -13.65 15.38
N ASP A 172 11.74 -14.10 16.22
CA ASP A 172 11.74 -13.83 17.66
C ASP A 172 12.47 -12.52 17.98
N ALA A 173 12.54 -12.17 19.26
CA ALA A 173 13.15 -10.93 19.72
C ALA A 173 14.64 -10.83 19.34
N ALA A 174 15.38 -11.94 19.35
CA ALA A 174 16.81 -11.97 19.01
C ALA A 174 17.01 -11.69 17.51
N ALA A 175 16.25 -12.37 16.65
CA ALA A 175 16.31 -12.16 15.20
C ALA A 175 15.81 -10.75 14.79
N ILE A 176 14.86 -10.16 15.52
CA ILE A 176 14.46 -8.77 15.31
C ILE A 176 15.61 -7.81 15.64
N ALA A 177 16.29 -8.01 16.77
CA ALA A 177 17.40 -7.16 17.20
C ALA A 177 18.61 -7.27 16.25
N GLU A 178 18.85 -8.44 15.66
CA GLU A 178 19.89 -8.63 14.64
C GLU A 178 19.54 -7.90 13.34
N LEU A 179 18.28 -7.97 12.90
CA LEU A 179 17.83 -7.35 11.65
C LEU A 179 17.70 -5.83 11.76
N GLU A 180 17.19 -5.32 12.90
CA GLU A 180 16.91 -3.91 13.16
C GLU A 180 17.43 -3.51 14.56
N PRO A 181 18.74 -3.30 14.73
CA PRO A 181 19.36 -3.02 16.03
C PRO A 181 18.85 -1.73 16.71
N CYS A 182 18.25 -0.83 15.95
CA CYS A 182 17.71 0.44 16.47
C CYS A 182 16.33 0.29 17.12
N LEU A 183 15.67 -0.86 16.98
CA LEU A 183 14.37 -1.09 17.61
C LEU A 183 14.55 -1.38 19.11
N LEU A 184 13.63 -0.81 19.91
CA LEU A 184 13.63 -1.07 21.35
C LEU A 184 13.38 -2.55 21.65
N PRO A 185 14.01 -3.14 22.69
CA PRO A 185 13.90 -4.56 23.06
C PRO A 185 12.56 -4.90 23.75
N VAL A 186 11.48 -4.24 23.34
CA VAL A 186 10.11 -4.45 23.85
C VAL A 186 9.25 -5.30 22.90
N LEU A 187 9.86 -5.79 21.82
CA LEU A 187 9.18 -6.56 20.80
C LEU A 187 9.32 -8.06 21.08
N ALA A 188 8.20 -8.77 21.08
CA ALA A 188 8.19 -10.21 21.33
C ALA A 188 8.47 -11.02 20.06
N ASN A 189 7.79 -10.67 18.97
CA ASN A 189 7.87 -11.39 17.70
C ASN A 189 7.66 -10.42 16.51
N ALA A 190 8.02 -10.88 15.31
CA ALA A 190 7.69 -10.20 14.08
C ALA A 190 7.30 -11.18 12.96
N THR A 191 6.55 -10.65 12.01
CA THR A 191 6.34 -11.23 10.68
C THR A 191 7.20 -10.47 9.69
N TYR A 192 8.13 -11.14 9.03
CA TYR A 192 9.01 -10.56 8.02
C TYR A 192 8.62 -11.05 6.63
N LEU A 193 8.45 -10.12 5.71
CA LEU A 193 8.11 -10.34 4.30
C LEU A 193 9.33 -9.92 3.45
N PRO A 194 10.28 -10.83 3.16
CA PRO A 194 11.57 -10.46 2.57
C PRO A 194 11.47 -9.93 1.14
N ARG A 195 10.42 -10.30 0.40
CA ARG A 195 10.22 -9.88 -0.99
C ARG A 195 9.51 -8.53 -1.15
N SER A 196 9.07 -7.91 -0.08
CA SER A 196 8.53 -6.54 -0.11
C SER A 196 9.66 -5.54 -0.35
N HIS A 197 9.35 -4.46 -1.04
CA HIS A 197 10.27 -3.38 -1.36
C HIS A 197 9.74 -2.07 -0.77
N ARG A 198 10.56 -1.03 -0.85
CA ARG A 198 10.10 0.33 -0.56
C ARG A 198 10.77 1.34 -1.47
N THR A 199 10.14 2.47 -1.67
CA THR A 199 10.84 3.66 -2.15
C THR A 199 11.33 4.50 -0.97
N ILE A 200 12.53 5.07 -1.11
CA ILE A 200 13.11 5.97 -0.11
C ILE A 200 12.59 7.40 -0.25
N ASP A 201 12.01 7.72 -1.41
CA ASP A 201 11.39 9.01 -1.70
C ASP A 201 10.19 8.81 -2.63
N PRO A 202 8.98 8.64 -2.06
CA PRO A 202 7.78 8.40 -2.85
C PRO A 202 7.35 9.60 -3.70
N GLY A 203 7.63 10.82 -3.24
CA GLY A 203 7.37 12.04 -4.00
C GLY A 203 8.22 12.10 -5.26
N SER A 204 9.53 11.92 -5.14
CA SER A 204 10.44 11.89 -6.28
C SER A 204 10.17 10.75 -7.23
N LEU A 205 9.80 9.57 -6.75
CA LEU A 205 9.41 8.44 -7.59
C LEU A 205 8.15 8.78 -8.40
N THR A 206 7.16 9.42 -7.78
CA THR A 206 5.93 9.86 -8.47
C THR A 206 6.25 10.89 -9.56
N LYS A 207 7.11 11.86 -9.27
CA LYS A 207 7.59 12.87 -10.23
C LYS A 207 8.33 12.23 -11.41
N ALA A 208 9.16 11.23 -11.15
CA ALA A 208 9.88 10.51 -12.19
C ALA A 208 8.90 9.78 -13.15
N TYR A 209 7.85 9.16 -12.63
CA TYR A 209 6.80 8.52 -13.44
C TYR A 209 6.02 9.55 -14.27
N ALA A 210 5.62 10.68 -13.68
CA ALA A 210 4.99 11.76 -14.42
C ALA A 210 5.90 12.32 -15.53
N GLY A 211 7.21 12.39 -15.27
CA GLY A 211 8.22 12.79 -16.26
C GLY A 211 8.27 11.90 -17.50
N LEU A 212 7.95 10.60 -17.36
CA LEU A 212 7.81 9.69 -18.51
C LEU A 212 6.71 10.14 -19.49
N VAL A 213 5.62 10.68 -18.96
CA VAL A 213 4.51 11.17 -19.80
C VAL A 213 5.01 12.26 -20.73
N ALA A 214 5.72 13.26 -20.19
CA ALA A 214 6.27 14.37 -21.00
C ALA A 214 7.33 13.89 -21.99
N ARG A 215 8.24 13.00 -21.58
CA ARG A 215 9.29 12.44 -22.46
C ARG A 215 8.71 11.63 -23.64
N ASN A 216 7.52 11.07 -23.49
CA ASN A 216 6.83 10.29 -24.54
C ASN A 216 5.74 11.11 -25.26
N GLY A 217 5.83 12.44 -25.28
CA GLY A 217 4.96 13.32 -26.06
C GLY A 217 3.58 13.60 -25.45
N GLY A 218 3.36 13.25 -24.20
CA GLY A 218 2.18 13.65 -23.42
C GLY A 218 2.33 15.03 -22.78
N ALA A 219 1.33 15.46 -22.03
CA ALA A 219 1.32 16.74 -21.32
C ALA A 219 1.03 16.55 -19.82
N LEU A 220 1.66 17.41 -19.02
CA LEU A 220 1.32 17.64 -17.61
C LEU A 220 0.54 18.95 -17.53
N VAL A 221 -0.66 18.94 -16.99
CA VAL A 221 -1.61 20.06 -17.00
C VAL A 221 -2.15 20.33 -15.61
#